data_97104b0ad24ab068bbc0b538ccd1fc93
#
_entry.id   97104b0ad24ab068bbc0b538ccd1fc93
#
_cell.length_a   1.000
_cell.length_b   1.000
_cell.length_c   1.000
_cell.angle_alpha   90.00
_cell.angle_beta   90.00
_cell.angle_gamma   90.00
#
_symmetry.space_group_name_H-M   'P 1'
#
loop_
_entity.id
_entity.type
_entity.pdbx_description
1 polymer ?
#
loop_
_entity_poly.entity_id
_entity_poly.type
_entity_poly.pdbx_seq_one_letter_code
_entity_poly.pdbx_strand_id
1 'polypeptide(L)'
;MPVLSCPMRPFLIISICLTLGLWSGSGMACDRPICSIDPAGLHFGRVITFDHQPGNFGPGRPVEGVLALPGASFGEMFAGQSLTNETDFDQITGPALAPLTLLSGSTGQNLSILRVTGASLLSGTGPRGFPMTIATGEGSIAIWFARDQSILRLDLLGGEGGVAQIRFLSRDGIMIDQIELSPLAEGPVGFARNAPVADIAGLVISNHDPEGIALDAVAFDRGEQTSQSAKPPDSPAPLSGSG
;
A
#
# COMPACT_ATOMS: atom_id res chain seq x y z
N MET A 1 16.46 19.87 89.27
CA MET A 1 17.17 19.85 88.00
C MET A 1 16.13 19.78 86.87
N PRO A 2 15.84 20.83 86.12
CA PRO A 2 14.84 20.79 85.13
C PRO A 2 15.42 20.38 83.77
N VAL A 3 14.76 19.43 83.12
CA VAL A 3 15.06 18.94 81.76
C VAL A 3 14.39 19.90 80.73
N LEU A 4 15.20 20.56 79.89
CA LEU A 4 14.69 21.39 78.81
C LEU A 4 14.21 20.50 77.68
N SER A 5 12.94 20.64 77.37
CA SER A 5 12.30 20.04 76.19
C SER A 5 12.39 21.00 75.05
N CYS A 6 13.02 20.60 73.91
CA CYS A 6 13.15 21.35 72.68
C CYS A 6 12.05 20.93 71.69
N PRO A 7 11.23 21.84 71.14
CA PRO A 7 10.22 21.46 70.16
C PRO A 7 10.80 21.34 68.75
N MET A 8 10.71 20.15 68.21
CA MET A 8 10.98 19.86 66.77
C MET A 8 9.86 20.43 65.88
N ARG A 9 10.23 21.36 64.99
CA ARG A 9 9.34 21.87 63.92
C ARG A 9 9.29 20.87 62.76
N PRO A 10 8.12 20.51 62.24
CA PRO A 10 8.04 19.67 61.04
C PRO A 10 8.34 20.51 59.81
N PHE A 11 9.36 20.15 59.03
CA PHE A 11 9.59 20.63 57.67
C PHE A 11 8.57 20.02 56.72
N LEU A 12 7.72 20.87 56.16
CA LEU A 12 6.78 20.52 55.11
C LEU A 12 7.55 20.39 53.76
N ILE A 13 7.83 19.15 53.35
CA ILE A 13 8.41 18.87 52.05
C ILE A 13 7.28 18.88 51.00
N ILE A 14 7.18 19.96 50.24
CA ILE A 14 6.27 20.02 49.09
C ILE A 14 6.94 19.22 47.96
N SER A 15 6.47 17.99 47.75
CA SER A 15 6.88 17.15 46.62
C SER A 15 6.14 17.61 45.37
N ILE A 16 6.83 18.37 44.49
CA ILE A 16 6.31 18.75 43.18
C ILE A 16 6.44 17.52 42.26
N CYS A 17 5.37 16.75 42.09
CA CYS A 17 5.28 15.72 41.05
C CYS A 17 5.21 16.38 39.68
N LEU A 18 6.34 16.43 39.02
CA LEU A 18 6.44 16.81 37.61
C LEU A 18 5.89 15.64 36.75
N THR A 19 4.62 15.67 36.37
CA THR A 19 4.02 14.71 35.46
C THR A 19 4.53 14.99 34.05
N LEU A 20 5.61 14.31 33.66
CA LEU A 20 5.99 14.17 32.26
C LEU A 20 4.91 13.36 31.57
N GLY A 21 4.03 14.04 30.83
CA GLY A 21 3.09 13.42 29.91
C GLY A 21 3.88 12.72 28.81
N LEU A 22 4.03 11.41 28.90
CA LEU A 22 4.46 10.54 27.83
C LEU A 22 3.37 10.59 26.73
N TRP A 23 3.58 11.39 25.72
CA TRP A 23 2.84 11.27 24.46
C TRP A 23 3.24 9.94 23.84
N SER A 24 2.47 8.90 24.18
CA SER A 24 2.52 7.64 23.46
C SER A 24 1.97 7.90 22.07
N GLY A 25 2.85 8.25 21.12
CA GLY A 25 2.53 8.14 19.71
C GLY A 25 2.15 6.68 19.47
N SER A 26 0.95 6.43 18.98
CA SER A 26 0.52 5.11 18.53
C SER A 26 1.39 4.70 17.36
N GLY A 27 2.60 4.19 17.66
CA GLY A 27 3.44 3.53 16.67
C GLY A 27 2.69 2.29 16.20
N MET A 28 2.53 2.14 14.91
CA MET A 28 2.06 0.90 14.32
C MET A 28 3.05 -0.19 14.72
N ALA A 29 2.65 -1.01 15.70
CA ALA A 29 3.49 -2.09 16.19
C ALA A 29 3.39 -3.27 15.22
N CYS A 30 4.21 -3.27 14.18
CA CYS A 30 4.48 -4.46 13.39
C CYS A 30 6.00 -4.67 13.33
N ASP A 31 6.44 -5.92 13.45
CA ASP A 31 7.86 -6.28 13.48
C ASP A 31 8.45 -6.49 12.08
N ARG A 32 7.69 -6.20 11.04
CA ARG A 32 8.08 -6.42 9.63
C ARG A 32 8.51 -5.10 8.97
N PRO A 33 9.32 -5.15 7.90
CA PRO A 33 9.69 -3.98 7.11
C PRO A 33 8.48 -3.27 6.48
N ILE A 34 7.43 -4.03 6.09
CA ILE A 34 6.16 -3.54 5.57
C ILE A 34 5.04 -3.98 6.51
N CYS A 35 4.21 -3.05 6.95
CA CYS A 35 3.04 -3.30 7.75
C CYS A 35 1.78 -3.24 6.90
N SER A 36 0.89 -4.22 7.07
CA SER A 36 -0.50 -4.07 6.62
C SER A 36 -1.22 -3.08 7.53
N ILE A 37 -1.92 -2.15 6.93
CA ILE A 37 -2.62 -1.06 7.63
C ILE A 37 -4.05 -0.91 7.10
N ASP A 38 -4.93 -0.38 7.93
CA ASP A 38 -6.24 0.07 7.45
C ASP A 38 -6.04 1.35 6.62
N PRO A 39 -6.39 1.33 5.31
CA PRO A 39 -6.27 2.52 4.47
C PRO A 39 -7.39 3.53 4.68
N ALA A 40 -8.40 3.24 5.51
CA ALA A 40 -9.50 4.16 5.79
C ALA A 40 -8.98 5.46 6.42
N GLY A 41 -9.37 6.58 5.83
CA GLY A 41 -8.94 7.90 6.30
C GLY A 41 -7.54 8.33 5.83
N LEU A 42 -6.83 7.51 5.07
CA LEU A 42 -5.59 7.93 4.42
C LEU A 42 -5.88 8.74 3.16
N HIS A 43 -5.12 9.82 2.99
CA HIS A 43 -5.18 10.63 1.78
C HIS A 43 -3.96 10.34 0.90
N PHE A 44 -4.22 9.92 -0.33
CA PHE A 44 -3.22 9.67 -1.34
C PHE A 44 -3.24 10.80 -2.37
N GLY A 45 -2.08 11.27 -2.77
CA GLY A 45 -1.94 12.32 -3.79
C GLY A 45 -2.25 11.80 -5.20
N ARG A 46 -2.27 10.47 -5.36
CA ARG A 46 -2.53 9.83 -6.64
C ARG A 46 -3.32 8.55 -6.47
N VAL A 47 -4.33 8.40 -7.32
CA VAL A 47 -5.12 7.17 -7.47
C VAL A 47 -5.17 6.83 -8.96
N ILE A 48 -4.79 5.63 -9.31
CA ILE A 48 -4.94 5.07 -10.66
C ILE A 48 -6.10 4.09 -10.61
N THR A 49 -7.11 4.31 -11.46
CA THR A 49 -8.14 3.35 -11.83
C THR A 49 -7.97 2.99 -13.31
N PHE A 50 -8.61 1.93 -13.75
CA PHE A 50 -8.49 1.45 -15.13
C PHE A 50 -9.71 1.81 -15.99
N ASP A 51 -10.65 2.59 -15.48
CA ASP A 51 -11.92 2.95 -16.13
C ASP A 51 -11.75 3.67 -17.48
N HIS A 52 -10.66 4.39 -17.64
CA HIS A 52 -10.34 5.09 -18.88
C HIS A 52 -9.57 4.21 -19.89
N GLN A 53 -9.23 2.98 -19.50
CA GLN A 53 -8.58 2.04 -20.40
C GLN A 53 -9.63 1.30 -21.23
N PRO A 54 -9.34 1.03 -22.51
CA PRO A 54 -10.23 0.22 -23.33
C PRO A 54 -10.24 -1.22 -22.81
N GLY A 55 -11.38 -1.69 -22.37
CA GLY A 55 -11.59 -3.02 -21.81
C GLY A 55 -12.73 -3.77 -22.49
N ASN A 56 -12.81 -5.09 -22.31
CA ASN A 56 -13.88 -5.96 -22.79
C ASN A 56 -14.41 -6.83 -21.64
N PHE A 57 -15.62 -7.37 -21.81
CA PHE A 57 -16.18 -8.45 -20.98
C PHE A 57 -15.46 -9.78 -21.25
N GLY A 58 -15.75 -10.76 -20.42
CA GLY A 58 -15.18 -12.11 -20.52
C GLY A 58 -13.69 -12.11 -20.16
N PRO A 59 -12.78 -12.57 -21.05
CA PRO A 59 -11.35 -12.58 -20.76
C PRO A 59 -10.70 -11.20 -20.81
N GLY A 60 -11.49 -10.14 -20.99
CA GLY A 60 -11.01 -8.78 -21.07
C GLY A 60 -10.42 -8.41 -22.44
N ARG A 61 -9.65 -7.33 -22.48
CA ARG A 61 -8.85 -6.88 -23.63
C ARG A 61 -7.38 -7.06 -23.28
N PRO A 62 -6.61 -7.84 -24.06
CA PRO A 62 -5.20 -8.06 -23.77
C PRO A 62 -4.38 -6.78 -23.90
N VAL A 63 -3.41 -6.64 -23.02
CA VAL A 63 -2.39 -5.59 -23.00
C VAL A 63 -1.06 -6.29 -23.30
N GLU A 64 -0.56 -6.16 -24.53
CA GLU A 64 0.60 -6.92 -25.01
C GLU A 64 1.95 -6.32 -24.60
N GLY A 65 1.96 -5.16 -23.98
CA GLY A 65 3.16 -4.48 -23.53
C GLY A 65 3.06 -4.01 -22.11
N VAL A 66 4.03 -3.22 -21.68
CA VAL A 66 3.95 -2.50 -20.42
C VAL A 66 2.87 -1.43 -20.51
N LEU A 67 1.90 -1.45 -19.62
CA LEU A 67 0.86 -0.42 -19.49
C LEU A 67 1.42 0.75 -18.69
N ALA A 68 1.78 1.84 -19.35
CA ALA A 68 2.29 3.03 -18.68
C ALA A 68 1.14 4.03 -18.39
N LEU A 69 0.93 4.34 -17.11
CA LEU A 69 -0.03 5.33 -16.65
C LEU A 69 0.70 6.42 -15.84
N PRO A 70 0.10 7.59 -15.63
CA PRO A 70 0.76 8.67 -14.89
C PRO A 70 1.15 8.24 -13.48
N GLY A 71 2.46 8.12 -13.22
CA GLY A 71 3.05 7.81 -11.91
C GLY A 71 3.33 6.34 -11.62
N ALA A 72 2.76 5.40 -12.39
CA ALA A 72 3.09 3.98 -12.30
C ALA A 72 2.96 3.28 -13.66
N SER A 73 3.68 2.17 -13.81
CA SER A 73 3.60 1.29 -14.98
C SER A 73 3.31 -0.13 -14.51
N PHE A 74 2.63 -0.89 -15.35
CA PHE A 74 2.14 -2.23 -15.06
C PHE A 74 2.64 -3.23 -16.09
N GLY A 75 3.04 -4.39 -15.64
CA GLY A 75 3.51 -5.51 -16.44
C GLY A 75 3.34 -6.81 -15.68
N GLU A 76 4.00 -7.87 -16.11
CA GLU A 76 3.87 -9.18 -15.48
C GLU A 76 4.93 -9.41 -14.39
N MET A 77 6.18 -9.01 -14.64
CA MET A 77 7.31 -9.27 -13.73
C MET A 77 8.41 -8.22 -13.89
N PHE A 78 9.45 -8.32 -13.10
CA PHE A 78 10.68 -7.51 -13.28
C PHE A 78 11.81 -8.33 -13.91
N ALA A 79 12.73 -7.65 -14.58
CA ALA A 79 13.91 -8.26 -15.15
C ALA A 79 14.71 -9.03 -14.11
N GLY A 80 15.18 -10.23 -14.47
CA GLY A 80 15.89 -11.17 -13.59
C GLY A 80 14.99 -12.15 -12.85
N GLN A 81 13.70 -11.85 -12.71
CA GLN A 81 12.74 -12.82 -12.20
C GLN A 81 12.41 -13.86 -13.27
N SER A 82 11.96 -15.01 -12.82
CA SER A 82 11.51 -16.12 -13.66
C SER A 82 10.04 -16.40 -13.38
N LEU A 83 9.30 -16.65 -14.44
CA LEU A 83 7.93 -17.12 -14.38
C LEU A 83 7.94 -18.64 -14.39
N THR A 84 7.30 -19.27 -13.44
CA THR A 84 7.01 -20.70 -13.45
C THR A 84 5.51 -20.89 -13.45
N ASN A 85 5.04 -21.77 -14.34
CA ASN A 85 3.63 -22.08 -14.45
C ASN A 85 3.31 -23.20 -13.47
N GLU A 86 2.65 -22.89 -12.37
CA GLU A 86 2.11 -23.89 -11.47
C GLU A 86 0.65 -24.13 -11.81
N THR A 87 0.39 -25.24 -12.54
CA THR A 87 -0.93 -25.72 -12.95
C THR A 87 -1.81 -24.68 -13.66
N ASP A 88 -2.42 -23.75 -12.95
CA ASP A 88 -3.40 -22.80 -13.50
C ASP A 88 -2.98 -21.33 -13.31
N PHE A 89 -2.01 -21.02 -12.44
CA PHE A 89 -1.55 -19.66 -12.18
C PHE A 89 -0.03 -19.49 -12.33
N ASP A 90 0.38 -18.25 -12.53
CA ASP A 90 1.78 -17.86 -12.68
C ASP A 90 2.46 -17.62 -11.32
N GLN A 91 3.61 -18.22 -11.14
CA GLN A 91 4.43 -17.98 -9.96
C GLN A 91 5.72 -17.25 -10.34
N ILE A 92 5.89 -16.05 -9.78
CA ILE A 92 7.14 -15.29 -9.96
C ILE A 92 8.17 -15.76 -8.94
N THR A 93 9.36 -16.14 -9.41
CA THR A 93 10.49 -16.59 -8.60
C THR A 93 11.76 -15.85 -8.94
N GLY A 94 12.77 -15.99 -8.08
CA GLY A 94 14.08 -15.35 -8.27
C GLY A 94 14.13 -13.87 -7.90
N PRO A 95 15.32 -13.31 -7.83
CA PRO A 95 15.55 -11.91 -7.53
C PRO A 95 15.33 -11.04 -8.78
N ALA A 96 14.86 -9.81 -8.59
CA ALA A 96 14.88 -8.80 -9.65
C ALA A 96 16.32 -8.27 -9.83
N LEU A 97 16.65 -7.83 -11.03
CA LEU A 97 17.93 -7.19 -11.34
C LEU A 97 17.89 -5.68 -11.12
N ALA A 98 19.05 -5.12 -10.77
CA ALA A 98 19.27 -3.67 -10.76
C ALA A 98 19.63 -3.17 -12.18
N PRO A 99 19.13 -2.00 -12.61
CA PRO A 99 18.02 -1.25 -12.00
C PRO A 99 16.68 -1.96 -12.19
N LEU A 100 15.76 -1.79 -11.24
CA LEU A 100 14.43 -2.42 -11.29
C LEU A 100 13.72 -2.06 -12.60
N THR A 101 13.57 -3.04 -13.49
CA THR A 101 13.03 -2.86 -14.84
C THR A 101 11.82 -3.75 -15.04
N LEU A 102 10.68 -3.12 -15.36
CA LEU A 102 9.42 -3.81 -15.59
C LEU A 102 9.40 -4.50 -16.95
N LEU A 103 8.91 -5.72 -17.00
CA LEU A 103 8.73 -6.51 -18.22
C LEU A 103 7.24 -6.82 -18.44
N SER A 104 6.86 -6.88 -19.71
CA SER A 104 5.60 -7.50 -20.12
C SER A 104 5.76 -9.01 -20.18
N GLY A 105 4.65 -9.73 -20.04
CA GLY A 105 4.57 -11.15 -20.31
C GLY A 105 4.64 -11.50 -21.80
N SER A 106 4.55 -12.79 -22.09
CA SER A 106 4.42 -13.31 -23.44
C SER A 106 3.10 -12.87 -24.06
N THR A 107 3.04 -12.86 -25.40
CA THR A 107 1.80 -12.56 -26.13
C THR A 107 0.65 -13.44 -25.66
N GLY A 108 -0.44 -12.80 -25.24
CA GLY A 108 -1.62 -13.48 -24.70
C GLY A 108 -1.48 -14.00 -23.26
N GLN A 109 -0.36 -13.78 -22.59
CA GLN A 109 -0.11 -14.18 -21.20
C GLN A 109 0.40 -13.03 -20.33
N ASN A 110 0.12 -11.80 -20.71
CA ASN A 110 0.51 -10.62 -19.95
C ASN A 110 -0.69 -10.12 -19.09
N LEU A 111 -1.10 -8.90 -19.30
CA LEU A 111 -2.22 -8.28 -18.59
C LEU A 111 -3.45 -8.20 -19.50
N SER A 112 -4.62 -8.07 -18.87
CA SER A 112 -5.86 -7.73 -19.58
C SER A 112 -6.66 -6.68 -18.82
N ILE A 113 -7.44 -5.87 -19.57
CA ILE A 113 -8.41 -4.93 -18.99
C ILE A 113 -9.79 -5.57 -19.10
N LEU A 114 -10.30 -5.96 -17.94
CA LEU A 114 -11.64 -6.53 -17.78
C LEU A 114 -12.65 -5.41 -17.61
N ARG A 115 -13.75 -5.50 -18.32
CA ARG A 115 -14.92 -4.68 -18.05
C ARG A 115 -15.92 -5.46 -17.22
N VAL A 116 -16.25 -4.92 -16.07
CA VAL A 116 -17.34 -5.39 -15.21
C VAL A 116 -18.43 -4.33 -15.13
N THR A 117 -19.56 -4.63 -14.48
CA THR A 117 -20.61 -3.64 -14.31
C THR A 117 -20.11 -2.47 -13.47
N GLY A 118 -19.96 -1.32 -14.10
CA GLY A 118 -19.60 -0.05 -13.44
C GLY A 118 -18.10 0.24 -13.29
N ALA A 119 -17.20 -0.69 -13.67
CA ALA A 119 -15.77 -0.51 -13.52
C ALA A 119 -14.96 -1.23 -14.61
N SER A 120 -13.68 -0.86 -14.73
CA SER A 120 -12.68 -1.62 -15.48
C SER A 120 -11.53 -2.01 -14.55
N LEU A 121 -11.14 -3.26 -14.60
CA LEU A 121 -10.16 -3.88 -13.72
C LEU A 121 -8.91 -4.26 -14.50
N LEU A 122 -7.75 -4.18 -13.87
CA LEU A 122 -6.52 -4.79 -14.41
C LEU A 122 -6.37 -6.20 -13.85
N SER A 123 -6.15 -7.17 -14.74
CA SER A 123 -5.98 -8.56 -14.40
C SER A 123 -4.71 -9.13 -15.04
N GLY A 124 -4.00 -10.01 -14.38
CA GLY A 124 -2.96 -10.83 -14.99
C GLY A 124 -3.59 -11.99 -15.77
N THR A 125 -3.02 -12.32 -16.93
CA THR A 125 -3.46 -13.47 -17.73
C THR A 125 -2.50 -14.62 -17.51
N GLY A 126 -2.98 -15.67 -16.86
CA GLY A 126 -2.18 -16.83 -16.48
C GLY A 126 -1.79 -17.76 -17.63
N PRO A 127 -1.20 -18.92 -17.32
CA PRO A 127 -0.53 -19.82 -18.27
C PRO A 127 -1.40 -20.31 -19.42
N ARG A 128 -2.72 -20.41 -19.21
CA ARG A 128 -3.64 -20.86 -20.26
C ARG A 128 -3.84 -19.82 -21.37
N GLY A 129 -3.47 -18.57 -21.11
CA GLY A 129 -3.44 -17.49 -22.08
C GLY A 129 -4.80 -17.00 -22.56
N PHE A 130 -4.78 -15.83 -23.17
CA PHE A 130 -5.93 -15.26 -23.88
C PHE A 130 -6.25 -16.08 -25.14
N PRO A 131 -7.52 -16.35 -25.49
CA PRO A 131 -8.75 -15.77 -24.90
C PRO A 131 -9.46 -16.67 -23.86
N MET A 132 -8.74 -17.49 -23.17
CA MET A 132 -9.34 -18.40 -22.19
C MET A 132 -9.78 -17.63 -20.95
N THR A 133 -11.08 -17.65 -20.63
CA THR A 133 -11.62 -16.96 -19.44
C THR A 133 -11.05 -17.52 -18.14
N ILE A 134 -10.73 -18.79 -18.09
CA ILE A 134 -10.09 -19.45 -16.94
C ILE A 134 -8.65 -18.96 -16.70
N ALA A 135 -8.03 -18.27 -17.66
CA ALA A 135 -6.71 -17.66 -17.46
C ALA A 135 -6.78 -16.26 -16.84
N THR A 136 -7.98 -15.72 -16.72
CA THR A 136 -8.18 -14.33 -16.26
C THR A 136 -8.03 -14.26 -14.74
N GLY A 137 -7.08 -13.44 -14.27
CA GLY A 137 -6.77 -13.32 -12.85
C GLY A 137 -5.71 -14.30 -12.35
N GLU A 138 -5.30 -15.25 -13.19
CA GLU A 138 -4.32 -16.27 -12.85
C GLU A 138 -2.86 -15.84 -13.12
N GLY A 139 -2.67 -14.71 -13.80
CA GLY A 139 -1.36 -14.13 -14.05
C GLY A 139 -0.91 -13.19 -12.93
N SER A 140 0.39 -12.95 -12.85
CA SER A 140 0.94 -11.96 -11.95
C SER A 140 0.75 -10.54 -12.45
N ILE A 141 0.76 -9.57 -11.53
CA ILE A 141 0.71 -8.14 -11.81
C ILE A 141 1.90 -7.48 -11.14
N ALA A 142 2.85 -7.00 -11.93
CA ALA A 142 3.96 -6.19 -11.43
C ALA A 142 3.64 -4.71 -11.62
N ILE A 143 3.95 -3.90 -10.61
CA ILE A 143 3.74 -2.46 -10.58
C ILE A 143 5.08 -1.78 -10.34
N TRP A 144 5.48 -0.86 -11.22
CA TRP A 144 6.66 -0.02 -11.07
C TRP A 144 6.23 1.43 -10.84
N PHE A 145 6.69 2.04 -9.74
CA PHE A 145 6.39 3.42 -9.40
C PHE A 145 7.46 4.37 -9.94
N ALA A 146 7.04 5.48 -10.54
CA ALA A 146 7.94 6.52 -11.05
C ALA A 146 8.76 7.18 -9.92
N ARG A 147 8.23 7.21 -8.69
CA ARG A 147 8.90 7.61 -7.44
C ARG A 147 8.75 6.52 -6.41
N ASP A 148 9.72 6.42 -5.51
CA ASP A 148 9.67 5.45 -4.42
C ASP A 148 8.59 5.83 -3.41
N GLN A 149 7.89 4.82 -2.90
CA GLN A 149 6.74 4.96 -2.02
C GLN A 149 7.11 4.53 -0.59
N SER A 150 6.47 5.13 0.41
CA SER A 150 6.50 4.69 1.81
C SER A 150 5.16 4.11 2.26
N ILE A 151 4.10 4.39 1.50
CA ILE A 151 2.74 3.97 1.78
C ILE A 151 1.99 3.79 0.47
N LEU A 152 1.14 2.79 0.40
CA LEU A 152 0.29 2.54 -0.76
C LEU A 152 -0.99 1.80 -0.34
N ARG A 153 -1.98 1.82 -1.23
CA ARG A 153 -3.22 1.07 -1.14
C ARG A 153 -3.45 0.34 -2.46
N LEU A 154 -3.88 -0.90 -2.35
CA LEU A 154 -4.37 -1.71 -3.46
C LEU A 154 -5.85 -2.04 -3.22
N ASP A 155 -6.68 -1.86 -4.23
CA ASP A 155 -8.07 -2.29 -4.20
C ASP A 155 -8.14 -3.58 -5.03
N LEU A 156 -8.14 -4.72 -4.34
CA LEU A 156 -8.14 -6.05 -4.93
C LEU A 156 -9.56 -6.62 -4.98
N LEU A 157 -9.86 -7.34 -6.04
CA LEU A 157 -11.12 -8.02 -6.28
C LEU A 157 -10.87 -9.45 -6.72
N GLY A 158 -11.82 -10.32 -6.44
CA GLY A 158 -11.75 -11.74 -6.78
C GLY A 158 -11.18 -12.58 -5.65
N GLY A 159 -11.16 -13.88 -5.85
CA GLY A 159 -10.71 -14.83 -4.87
C GLY A 159 -11.76 -15.12 -3.78
N GLU A 160 -12.47 -16.24 -3.84
CA GLU A 160 -13.40 -16.64 -2.78
C GLU A 160 -12.65 -17.17 -1.55
N GLY A 161 -11.96 -16.24 -0.82
CA GLY A 161 -11.16 -16.59 0.35
C GLY A 161 -9.80 -17.20 0.01
N GLY A 162 -9.30 -16.97 -1.19
CA GLY A 162 -8.02 -17.45 -1.67
C GLY A 162 -6.80 -16.74 -1.09
N VAL A 163 -5.69 -16.85 -1.77
CA VAL A 163 -4.39 -16.35 -1.31
C VAL A 163 -3.73 -15.52 -2.38
N ALA A 164 -3.36 -14.29 -2.03
CA ALA A 164 -2.50 -13.45 -2.85
C ALA A 164 -1.17 -13.18 -2.13
N GLN A 165 -0.08 -13.25 -2.87
CA GLN A 165 1.25 -12.91 -2.36
C GLN A 165 1.72 -11.59 -2.97
N ILE A 166 2.17 -10.66 -2.13
CA ILE A 166 2.68 -9.36 -2.56
C ILE A 166 4.15 -9.24 -2.16
N ARG A 167 5.03 -9.05 -3.15
CA ARG A 167 6.46 -8.82 -2.95
C ARG A 167 6.77 -7.35 -3.20
N PHE A 168 7.41 -6.70 -2.25
CA PHE A 168 7.82 -5.30 -2.33
C PHE A 168 9.31 -5.20 -2.66
N LEU A 169 9.65 -4.36 -3.63
CA LEU A 169 10.99 -4.25 -4.18
C LEU A 169 11.51 -2.81 -4.12
N SER A 170 12.80 -2.66 -3.82
CA SER A 170 13.51 -1.39 -3.95
C SER A 170 13.89 -1.10 -5.40
N ARG A 171 14.39 0.13 -5.66
CA ARG A 171 14.87 0.55 -7.00
C ARG A 171 16.02 -0.32 -7.53
N ASP A 172 16.77 -0.91 -6.62
CA ASP A 172 17.88 -1.81 -6.95
C ASP A 172 17.45 -3.29 -7.06
N GLY A 173 16.15 -3.57 -7.10
CA GLY A 173 15.61 -4.92 -7.23
C GLY A 173 15.70 -5.76 -5.96
N ILE A 174 16.12 -5.18 -4.83
CA ILE A 174 16.21 -5.89 -3.55
C ILE A 174 14.79 -6.07 -2.98
N MET A 175 14.46 -7.29 -2.58
CA MET A 175 13.20 -7.56 -1.89
C MET A 175 13.23 -6.93 -0.49
N ILE A 176 12.29 -6.01 -0.24
CA ILE A 176 12.09 -5.35 1.04
C ILE A 176 11.32 -6.25 2.00
N ASP A 177 10.21 -6.81 1.51
CA ASP A 177 9.33 -7.71 2.25
C ASP A 177 8.43 -8.49 1.30
N GLN A 178 7.78 -9.53 1.82
CA GLN A 178 6.76 -10.32 1.14
C GLN A 178 5.60 -10.53 2.10
N ILE A 179 4.40 -10.14 1.69
CA ILE A 179 3.18 -10.29 2.49
C ILE A 179 2.24 -11.24 1.78
N GLU A 180 1.67 -12.16 2.53
CA GLU A 180 0.58 -13.01 2.10
C GLU A 180 -0.74 -12.47 2.64
N LEU A 181 -1.72 -12.33 1.75
CA LEU A 181 -3.10 -12.01 2.09
C LEU A 181 -3.91 -13.30 2.04
N SER A 182 -4.27 -13.82 3.21
CA SER A 182 -5.01 -15.08 3.36
C SER A 182 -5.92 -15.03 4.60
N PRO A 183 -7.23 -15.21 4.45
CA PRO A 183 -7.96 -15.24 3.18
C PRO A 183 -7.92 -13.87 2.48
N LEU A 184 -7.93 -13.88 1.15
CA LEU A 184 -8.05 -12.65 0.37
C LEU A 184 -9.47 -12.11 0.53
N ALA A 185 -9.61 -10.94 1.11
CA ALA A 185 -10.86 -10.21 1.19
C ALA A 185 -10.95 -9.20 0.04
N GLU A 186 -12.14 -9.03 -0.53
CA GLU A 186 -12.36 -7.96 -1.50
C GLU A 186 -12.23 -6.58 -0.85
N GLY A 187 -11.62 -5.65 -1.56
CA GLY A 187 -11.58 -4.26 -1.18
C GLY A 187 -10.17 -3.71 -0.92
N PRO A 188 -10.09 -2.56 -0.26
CA PRO A 188 -8.84 -1.85 -0.07
C PRO A 188 -7.96 -2.50 0.99
N VAL A 189 -6.71 -2.76 0.63
CA VAL A 189 -5.64 -3.14 1.56
C VAL A 189 -4.54 -2.09 1.53
N GLY A 190 -4.12 -1.62 2.70
CA GLY A 190 -3.06 -0.63 2.86
C GLY A 190 -1.76 -1.27 3.29
N PHE A 191 -0.65 -0.70 2.82
CA PHE A 191 0.70 -1.10 3.19
C PHE A 191 1.54 0.12 3.48
N ALA A 192 2.32 0.07 4.56
CA ALA A 192 3.23 1.15 4.93
C ALA A 192 4.60 0.60 5.34
N ARG A 193 5.66 1.35 5.01
CA ARG A 193 6.99 1.09 5.56
C ARG A 193 6.97 1.31 7.08
N ASN A 194 7.51 0.36 7.81
CA ASN A 194 7.69 0.48 9.27
C ASN A 194 8.77 1.52 9.63
N ALA A 195 9.67 1.82 8.72
CA ALA A 195 10.68 2.87 8.84
C ALA A 195 10.23 4.16 8.11
N PRO A 196 10.68 5.36 8.53
CA PRO A 196 10.36 6.63 7.87
C PRO A 196 11.17 6.79 6.57
N VAL A 197 11.04 5.87 5.65
CA VAL A 197 11.76 5.81 4.37
C VAL A 197 10.81 5.54 3.23
N ALA A 198 11.03 6.17 2.09
CA ALA A 198 10.35 5.87 0.84
C ALA A 198 11.34 5.12 -0.05
N ASP A 199 11.20 3.80 -0.14
CA ASP A 199 12.09 2.92 -0.90
C ASP A 199 11.32 1.81 -1.64
N ILE A 200 10.00 1.77 -1.58
CA ILE A 200 9.19 0.86 -2.38
C ILE A 200 9.14 1.40 -3.81
N ALA A 201 9.97 0.86 -4.67
CA ALA A 201 10.04 1.23 -6.09
C ALA A 201 9.07 0.44 -6.96
N GLY A 202 8.71 -0.77 -6.51
CA GLY A 202 7.75 -1.61 -7.20
C GLY A 202 7.25 -2.75 -6.33
N LEU A 203 6.26 -3.44 -6.84
CA LEU A 203 5.73 -4.66 -6.22
C LEU A 203 5.28 -5.66 -7.28
N VAL A 204 5.18 -6.92 -6.88
CA VAL A 204 4.57 -8.00 -7.67
C VAL A 204 3.46 -8.62 -6.85
N ILE A 205 2.28 -8.71 -7.45
CA ILE A 205 1.13 -9.44 -6.92
C ILE A 205 1.07 -10.77 -7.66
N SER A 206 1.16 -11.87 -6.95
CA SER A 206 0.97 -13.22 -7.49
C SER A 206 -0.31 -13.81 -6.92
N ASN A 207 -1.13 -14.38 -7.79
CA ASN A 207 -2.31 -15.13 -7.37
C ASN A 207 -1.92 -16.56 -6.96
N HIS A 208 -2.54 -17.06 -5.90
CA HIS A 208 -2.47 -18.45 -5.46
C HIS A 208 -3.87 -19.01 -5.26
N ASP A 209 -4.83 -18.49 -5.99
CA ASP A 209 -6.25 -18.77 -5.88
C ASP A 209 -6.82 -19.15 -7.25
N PRO A 210 -7.49 -20.32 -7.39
CA PRO A 210 -8.07 -20.74 -8.67
C PRO A 210 -9.22 -19.85 -9.17
N GLU A 211 -9.76 -18.95 -8.34
CA GLU A 211 -10.82 -18.02 -8.75
C GLU A 211 -10.27 -16.72 -9.40
N GLY A 212 -8.97 -16.55 -9.37
CA GLY A 212 -8.29 -15.40 -9.97
C GLY A 212 -8.46 -14.09 -9.18
N ILE A 213 -7.55 -13.16 -9.41
CA ILE A 213 -7.57 -11.83 -8.80
C ILE A 213 -7.50 -10.74 -9.85
N ALA A 214 -8.08 -9.58 -9.51
CA ALA A 214 -7.98 -8.36 -10.31
C ALA A 214 -7.72 -7.15 -9.42
N LEU A 215 -7.15 -6.11 -10.01
CA LEU A 215 -6.82 -4.85 -9.36
C LEU A 215 -7.77 -3.77 -9.90
N ASP A 216 -8.59 -3.19 -9.02
CA ASP A 216 -9.51 -2.09 -9.34
C ASP A 216 -8.78 -0.74 -9.29
N ALA A 217 -8.02 -0.51 -8.21
CA ALA A 217 -7.27 0.73 -8.05
C ALA A 217 -5.94 0.55 -7.32
N VAL A 218 -5.02 1.46 -7.62
CA VAL A 218 -3.77 1.66 -6.86
C VAL A 218 -3.69 3.10 -6.40
N ALA A 219 -3.55 3.31 -5.08
CA ALA A 219 -3.35 4.64 -4.52
C ALA A 219 -1.96 4.75 -3.88
N PHE A 220 -1.26 5.85 -4.14
CA PHE A 220 0.11 6.09 -3.71
C PHE A 220 0.42 7.59 -3.69
N ASP A 221 1.67 7.97 -3.44
CA ASP A 221 2.08 9.34 -3.15
C ASP A 221 1.28 9.87 -1.94
N ARG A 222 1.82 9.75 -0.74
CA ARG A 222 1.16 10.29 0.45
C ARG A 222 0.91 11.79 0.24
N GLY A 223 -0.36 12.17 0.16
CA GLY A 223 -0.74 13.59 0.12
C GLY A 223 -0.16 14.29 1.35
N GLU A 224 0.47 15.44 1.15
CA GLU A 224 0.82 16.30 2.27
C GLU A 224 -0.48 16.61 3.02
N GLN A 225 -0.58 16.17 4.27
CA GLN A 225 -1.58 16.69 5.16
C GLN A 225 -1.27 18.17 5.33
N THR A 226 -1.97 18.99 4.58
CA THR A 226 -1.99 20.44 4.86
C THR A 226 -2.53 20.54 6.28
N SER A 227 -1.64 20.74 7.24
CA SER A 227 -2.02 21.17 8.58
C SER A 227 -2.84 22.42 8.36
N GLN A 228 -4.16 22.34 8.46
CA GLN A 228 -4.98 23.52 8.60
C GLN A 228 -4.50 24.17 9.89
N SER A 229 -3.61 25.16 9.72
CA SER A 229 -3.22 26.07 10.77
C SER A 229 -4.51 26.59 11.37
N ALA A 230 -4.80 26.18 12.60
CA ALA A 230 -5.94 26.70 13.31
C ALA A 230 -5.85 28.22 13.27
N LYS A 231 -6.80 28.86 12.58
CA LYS A 231 -6.93 30.30 12.60
C LYS A 231 -6.89 30.75 14.08
N PRO A 232 -5.97 31.65 14.47
CA PRO A 232 -5.96 32.13 15.85
C PRO A 232 -7.35 32.69 16.18
N PRO A 233 -7.87 32.50 17.40
CA PRO A 233 -9.17 33.07 17.78
C PRO A 233 -9.08 34.59 17.60
N ASP A 234 -10.08 35.18 16.94
CA ASP A 234 -10.19 36.60 16.72
C ASP A 234 -10.05 37.35 18.05
N SER A 235 -9.06 38.21 18.15
CA SER A 235 -8.91 39.13 19.30
C SER A 235 -10.18 39.92 19.50
N PRO A 236 -10.69 40.02 20.73
CA PRO A 236 -11.88 40.84 20.99
C PRO A 236 -11.61 42.30 20.61
N ALA A 237 -12.54 42.89 19.89
CA ALA A 237 -12.50 44.29 19.50
C ALA A 237 -12.40 45.20 20.72
N PRO A 238 -11.65 46.31 20.67
CA PRO A 238 -11.56 47.26 21.79
C PRO A 238 -12.92 47.94 21.99
N LEU A 239 -13.40 47.89 23.25
CA LEU A 239 -14.59 48.62 23.66
C LEU A 239 -14.36 50.12 23.49
N SER A 240 -15.09 50.78 22.57
CA SER A 240 -15.12 52.21 22.45
C SER A 240 -15.87 52.80 23.65
N GLY A 241 -15.17 53.35 24.60
CA GLY A 241 -15.74 54.17 25.68
C GLY A 241 -16.18 55.50 25.10
N SER A 242 -17.49 55.76 25.16
CA SER A 242 -18.07 57.08 25.01
C SER A 242 -18.02 57.81 26.35
N GLY A 243 -17.27 58.90 26.40
CA GLY A 243 -17.34 59.95 27.43
C GLY A 243 -17.90 61.22 26.83
#